data_1e6f058d8b29c480131450b7776b4417
#
_entry.id   1e6f058d8b29c480131450b7776b4417
#
_cell.length_a   1.000
_cell.length_b   1.000
_cell.length_c   1.000
_cell.angle_alpha   90.00
_cell.angle_beta   90.00
_cell.angle_gamma   90.00
#
_symmetry.space_group_name_H-M   'P 1'
#
loop_
_entity.id
_entity.type
_entity.pdbx_description
1 polymer ?
#
loop_
_entity_poly.entity_id
_entity_poly.type
_entity_poly.pdbx_seq_one_letter_code
_entity_poly.pdbx_strand_id
1 'polypeptide(L)'
;ILENQEETTAYTKEYLLLIDDPVSSFDMENKTGIMSFLRYQLGKFLLGNEYTKSIIMTHDLLTYYDSEKMFGELIEASKVKYGGDKPVYKRYELKNKILIPFPHNGRQEYTELMKIVYRFALGDADEYELVIGNIMRQVLEAFSTFQYKKGIEEVSTDRSILAILPEKEYQSYFENLMYRLILNNGSHRLDQTRSMSDMNFFTVISDSEKKRTAKEILCFIYLLNEKHVLAHLDGCSNVQSNLSKWCNDVKNKVGA
;
A
#
# COMPACT_ATOMS: atom_id res chain seq x y z
N ILE A 1 25.12 -4.68 -28.19
CA ILE A 1 24.70 -3.75 -29.25
C ILE A 1 25.92 -2.93 -29.57
N LEU A 2 26.48 -3.12 -30.77
CA LEU A 2 27.59 -2.29 -31.26
C LEU A 2 27.02 -0.90 -31.56
N GLU A 3 27.49 0.11 -30.87
CA GLU A 3 27.12 1.49 -31.13
C GLU A 3 27.80 1.95 -32.42
N ASN A 4 27.03 2.10 -33.48
CA ASN A 4 27.49 2.76 -34.68
C ASN A 4 27.52 4.27 -34.47
N GLN A 5 28.42 4.99 -35.17
CA GLN A 5 28.49 6.47 -35.11
C GLN A 5 27.15 7.14 -35.48
N GLU A 6 26.31 6.52 -36.32
CA GLU A 6 24.97 6.98 -36.65
C GLU A 6 23.99 6.90 -35.46
N GLU A 7 24.14 5.92 -34.54
CA GLU A 7 23.33 5.84 -33.33
C GLU A 7 23.66 6.95 -32.33
N THR A 8 24.89 7.40 -32.25
CA THR A 8 25.28 8.51 -31.35
C THR A 8 24.66 9.84 -31.77
N THR A 9 24.44 10.08 -33.05
CA THR A 9 23.76 11.30 -33.53
C THR A 9 22.25 11.29 -33.26
N ALA A 10 21.63 10.13 -33.10
CA ALA A 10 20.22 10.03 -32.74
C ALA A 10 19.93 10.65 -31.37
N TYR A 11 20.81 10.47 -30.40
CA TYR A 11 20.61 10.99 -29.04
C TYR A 11 20.74 12.50 -28.91
N THR A 12 21.31 13.19 -29.91
CA THR A 12 21.44 14.65 -29.91
C THR A 12 20.20 15.40 -30.39
N LYS A 13 19.23 14.71 -30.93
CA LYS A 13 17.96 15.29 -31.37
C LYS A 13 16.97 15.40 -30.20
N GLU A 14 16.02 16.32 -30.34
CA GLU A 14 14.90 16.47 -29.41
C GLU A 14 13.86 15.38 -29.64
N TYR A 15 13.41 14.75 -28.56
CA TYR A 15 12.37 13.71 -28.59
C TYR A 15 11.34 13.91 -27.50
N LEU A 16 10.13 13.45 -27.76
CA LEU A 16 9.11 13.11 -26.75
C LEU A 16 8.98 11.58 -26.73
N LEU A 17 9.46 10.96 -25.68
CA LEU A 17 9.43 9.51 -25.49
C LEU A 17 8.21 9.13 -24.67
N LEU A 18 7.33 8.33 -25.23
CA LEU A 18 6.15 7.79 -24.55
C LEU A 18 6.37 6.30 -24.31
N ILE A 19 6.31 5.87 -23.07
CA ILE A 19 6.52 4.49 -22.63
C ILE A 19 5.30 4.07 -21.85
N ASP A 20 4.57 3.10 -22.40
CA ASP A 20 3.35 2.59 -21.81
C ASP A 20 3.62 1.20 -21.23
N ASP A 21 3.43 1.10 -19.93
CA ASP A 21 3.46 -0.11 -19.12
C ASP A 21 4.65 -1.07 -19.41
N PRO A 22 5.88 -0.57 -19.25
CA PRO A 22 7.09 -1.21 -19.79
C PRO A 22 7.39 -2.60 -19.24
N VAL A 23 6.80 -2.97 -18.09
CA VAL A 23 7.11 -4.22 -17.39
C VAL A 23 5.88 -5.01 -16.96
N SER A 24 4.72 -4.73 -17.55
CA SER A 24 3.52 -5.53 -17.30
C SER A 24 3.76 -6.98 -17.80
N SER A 25 3.42 -7.96 -16.99
CA SER A 25 3.50 -9.39 -17.34
C SER A 25 4.87 -10.06 -17.26
N PHE A 26 5.90 -9.40 -16.73
CA PHE A 26 7.21 -10.02 -16.51
C PHE A 26 7.40 -10.49 -15.06
N ASP A 27 8.20 -11.54 -14.88
CA ASP A 27 8.67 -11.94 -13.55
C ASP A 27 9.65 -10.90 -12.96
N MET A 28 9.96 -11.01 -11.66
CA MET A 28 10.78 -10.03 -10.94
C MET A 28 12.20 -9.89 -11.52
N GLU A 29 12.79 -10.98 -12.02
CA GLU A 29 14.15 -10.99 -12.56
C GLU A 29 14.20 -10.24 -13.90
N ASN A 30 13.24 -10.52 -14.78
CA ASN A 30 13.08 -9.83 -16.05
C ASN A 30 12.70 -8.36 -15.86
N LYS A 31 11.85 -8.02 -14.87
CA LYS A 31 11.53 -6.64 -14.53
C LYS A 31 12.78 -5.81 -14.21
N THR A 32 13.68 -6.34 -13.39
CA THR A 32 14.93 -5.66 -13.03
C THR A 32 15.80 -5.40 -14.26
N GLY A 33 15.91 -6.39 -15.15
CA GLY A 33 16.66 -6.27 -16.40
C GLY A 33 16.08 -5.18 -17.32
N ILE A 34 14.76 -5.15 -17.49
CA ILE A 34 14.08 -4.16 -18.32
C ILE A 34 14.21 -2.74 -17.74
N MET A 35 14.03 -2.58 -16.43
CA MET A 35 14.19 -1.28 -15.79
C MET A 35 15.63 -0.76 -15.89
N SER A 36 16.62 -1.63 -15.77
CA SER A 36 18.03 -1.28 -15.99
C SER A 36 18.31 -0.85 -17.43
N PHE A 37 17.73 -1.56 -18.40
CA PHE A 37 17.84 -1.20 -19.81
C PHE A 37 17.14 0.14 -20.10
N LEU A 38 15.94 0.35 -19.59
CA LEU A 38 15.22 1.63 -19.73
C LEU A 38 16.01 2.79 -19.13
N ARG A 39 16.58 2.62 -17.95
CA ARG A 39 17.44 3.63 -17.31
C ARG A 39 18.61 4.01 -18.21
N TYR A 40 19.28 3.02 -18.76
CA TYR A 40 20.41 3.23 -19.66
C TYR A 40 20.00 3.99 -20.94
N GLN A 41 18.93 3.57 -21.59
CA GLN A 41 18.45 4.20 -22.82
C GLN A 41 17.91 5.62 -22.57
N LEU A 42 17.05 5.79 -21.56
CA LEU A 42 16.53 7.11 -21.20
C LEU A 42 17.65 8.06 -20.79
N GLY A 43 18.68 7.55 -20.10
CA GLY A 43 19.87 8.32 -19.77
C GLY A 43 20.55 8.87 -21.03
N LYS A 44 20.74 8.06 -22.06
CA LYS A 44 21.31 8.52 -23.34
C LYS A 44 20.49 9.64 -23.99
N PHE A 45 19.16 9.47 -24.07
CA PHE A 45 18.27 10.46 -24.67
C PHE A 45 18.19 11.75 -23.86
N LEU A 46 17.93 11.67 -22.56
CA LEU A 46 17.74 12.83 -21.69
C LEU A 46 19.05 13.59 -21.43
N LEU A 47 20.18 12.90 -21.40
CA LEU A 47 21.49 13.52 -21.29
C LEU A 47 22.08 13.89 -22.65
N GLY A 48 21.55 13.36 -23.76
CA GLY A 48 21.95 13.70 -25.12
C GLY A 48 21.42 15.06 -25.57
N ASN A 49 20.21 15.40 -25.18
CA ASN A 49 19.56 16.67 -25.51
C ASN A 49 18.69 17.16 -24.36
N GLU A 50 18.90 18.41 -23.91
CA GLU A 50 18.21 19.01 -22.77
C GLU A 50 16.70 19.25 -22.99
N TYR A 51 16.25 19.31 -24.23
CA TYR A 51 14.83 19.49 -24.61
C TYR A 51 14.06 18.17 -24.72
N THR A 52 14.78 17.04 -24.75
CA THR A 52 14.13 15.73 -24.75
C THR A 52 13.30 15.50 -23.49
N LYS A 53 12.09 14.99 -23.67
CA LYS A 53 11.15 14.69 -22.59
C LYS A 53 10.71 13.23 -22.65
N SER A 54 10.39 12.66 -21.50
CA SER A 54 9.84 11.32 -21.44
C SER A 54 8.61 11.25 -20.51
N ILE A 55 7.67 10.40 -20.87
CA ILE A 55 6.48 10.08 -20.07
C ILE A 55 6.47 8.56 -19.92
N ILE A 56 6.44 8.07 -18.70
CA ILE A 56 6.19 6.66 -18.39
C ILE A 56 4.79 6.56 -17.79
N MET A 57 3.99 5.67 -18.35
CA MET A 57 2.67 5.32 -17.85
C MET A 57 2.72 3.89 -17.34
N THR A 58 2.15 3.61 -16.18
CA THR A 58 2.06 2.26 -15.63
C THR A 58 0.90 2.15 -14.65
N HIS A 59 0.33 0.96 -14.56
CA HIS A 59 -0.65 0.59 -13.54
C HIS A 59 0.00 -0.21 -12.38
N ASP A 60 1.26 -0.63 -12.54
CA ASP A 60 2.02 -1.37 -11.55
C ASP A 60 2.78 -0.43 -10.59
N LEU A 61 2.48 -0.54 -9.31
CA LEU A 61 3.04 0.34 -8.28
C LEU A 61 4.57 0.17 -8.10
N LEU A 62 5.09 -1.05 -8.26
CA LEU A 62 6.54 -1.30 -8.19
C LEU A 62 7.26 -0.62 -9.36
N THR A 63 6.72 -0.74 -10.57
CA THR A 63 7.24 -0.06 -11.76
C THR A 63 7.22 1.46 -11.59
N TYR A 64 6.19 1.98 -10.94
CA TYR A 64 6.11 3.40 -10.60
C TYR A 64 7.27 3.82 -9.68
N TYR A 65 7.53 3.10 -8.58
CA TYR A 65 8.63 3.45 -7.65
C TYR A 65 10.01 3.29 -8.28
N ASP A 66 10.21 2.25 -9.09
CA ASP A 66 11.45 2.06 -9.83
C ASP A 66 11.67 3.19 -10.84
N SER A 67 10.61 3.65 -11.51
CA SER A 67 10.64 4.80 -12.42
C SER A 67 10.93 6.11 -11.68
N GLU A 68 10.34 6.32 -10.50
CA GLU A 68 10.60 7.49 -9.66
C GLU A 68 12.08 7.57 -9.26
N LYS A 69 12.64 6.45 -8.79
CA LYS A 69 14.05 6.34 -8.45
C LYS A 69 14.95 6.63 -9.66
N MET A 70 14.62 6.00 -10.79
CA MET A 70 15.34 6.19 -12.05
C MET A 70 15.35 7.67 -12.49
N PHE A 71 14.20 8.34 -12.49
CA PHE A 71 14.13 9.76 -12.82
C PHE A 71 14.88 10.64 -11.83
N GLY A 72 14.86 10.33 -10.53
CA GLY A 72 15.65 11.03 -9.52
C GLY A 72 17.14 10.99 -9.86
N GLU A 73 17.68 9.82 -10.20
CA GLU A 73 19.08 9.66 -10.58
C GLU A 73 19.44 10.36 -11.91
N LEU A 74 18.55 10.29 -12.92
CA LEU A 74 18.74 10.96 -14.20
C LEU A 74 18.71 12.49 -14.07
N ILE A 75 17.88 13.01 -13.17
CA ILE A 75 17.84 14.45 -12.87
C ILE A 75 19.14 14.91 -12.23
N GLU A 76 19.67 14.21 -11.25
CA GLU A 76 20.95 14.59 -10.65
C GLU A 76 22.08 14.56 -11.69
N ALA A 77 22.12 13.54 -12.54
CA ALA A 77 23.08 13.48 -13.64
C ALA A 77 22.92 14.65 -14.64
N SER A 78 21.69 15.06 -14.93
CA SER A 78 21.38 16.17 -15.82
C SER A 78 21.76 17.53 -15.22
N LYS A 79 21.55 17.74 -13.91
CA LYS A 79 22.02 18.94 -13.20
C LYS A 79 23.54 19.10 -13.31
N VAL A 80 24.28 18.00 -13.19
CA VAL A 80 25.73 18.00 -13.35
C VAL A 80 26.14 18.40 -14.78
N LYS A 81 25.40 17.91 -15.78
CA LYS A 81 25.73 18.13 -17.18
C LYS A 81 25.34 19.51 -17.71
N TYR A 82 24.15 19.98 -17.38
CA TYR A 82 23.56 21.19 -17.97
C TYR A 82 23.52 22.40 -17.03
N GLY A 83 23.83 22.24 -15.75
CA GLY A 83 23.82 23.28 -14.74
C GLY A 83 22.44 23.65 -14.19
N GLY A 84 22.37 23.95 -12.93
CA GLY A 84 21.46 24.72 -12.11
C GLY A 84 20.00 24.28 -12.06
N ASP A 85 19.12 24.77 -12.87
CA ASP A 85 17.68 24.79 -12.56
C ASP A 85 16.80 23.81 -13.33
N LYS A 86 17.37 22.84 -14.03
CA LYS A 86 16.64 21.82 -14.81
C LYS A 86 17.29 20.45 -14.62
N PRO A 87 16.54 19.40 -14.80
CA PRO A 87 15.13 19.18 -15.08
C PRO A 87 14.32 18.81 -13.85
N VAL A 88 13.01 18.93 -13.94
CA VAL A 88 12.06 18.46 -12.91
C VAL A 88 11.22 17.35 -13.50
N TYR A 89 10.98 16.30 -12.73
CA TYR A 89 9.92 15.35 -13.08
C TYR A 89 8.65 15.65 -12.28
N LYS A 90 7.52 15.38 -12.88
CA LYS A 90 6.20 15.51 -12.26
C LYS A 90 5.51 14.17 -12.23
N ARG A 91 4.69 13.95 -11.23
CA ARG A 91 3.98 12.71 -10.99
C ARG A 91 2.49 12.96 -10.98
N TYR A 92 1.76 12.10 -11.66
CA TYR A 92 0.31 12.21 -11.78
C TYR A 92 -0.32 10.83 -11.63
N GLU A 93 -1.51 10.82 -11.05
CA GLU A 93 -2.43 9.70 -11.07
C GLU A 93 -3.55 10.02 -12.05
N LEU A 94 -3.88 9.08 -12.94
CA LEU A 94 -5.06 9.19 -13.79
C LEU A 94 -6.27 8.61 -13.05
N LYS A 95 -7.15 9.47 -12.57
CA LYS A 95 -8.38 9.08 -11.87
C LYS A 95 -9.57 9.76 -12.51
N ASN A 96 -10.59 8.97 -12.90
CA ASN A 96 -11.81 9.48 -13.54
C ASN A 96 -11.52 10.36 -14.78
N LYS A 97 -10.54 9.95 -15.60
CA LYS A 97 -10.07 10.69 -16.81
C LYS A 97 -9.42 12.06 -16.51
N ILE A 98 -9.04 12.32 -15.26
CA ILE A 98 -8.36 13.55 -14.84
C ILE A 98 -6.98 13.18 -14.29
N LEU A 99 -5.96 13.96 -14.67
CA LEU A 99 -4.62 13.85 -14.11
C LEU A 99 -4.55 14.62 -12.79
N ILE A 100 -4.36 13.91 -11.69
CA ILE A 100 -4.22 14.47 -10.35
C ILE A 100 -2.74 14.38 -9.95
N PRO A 101 -2.13 15.46 -9.40
CA PRO A 101 -0.77 15.39 -8.90
C PRO A 101 -0.61 14.27 -7.88
N PHE A 102 0.38 13.39 -8.09
CA PHE A 102 0.67 12.32 -7.15
C PHE A 102 1.55 12.84 -6.01
N PRO A 103 1.23 12.57 -4.74
CA PRO A 103 1.98 13.12 -3.60
C PRO A 103 3.42 12.64 -3.57
N HIS A 104 4.32 13.49 -3.04
CA HIS A 104 5.77 13.27 -3.03
C HIS A 104 6.21 12.05 -2.19
N ASN A 105 5.42 11.70 -1.18
CA ASN A 105 5.77 10.65 -0.21
C ASN A 105 5.18 9.30 -0.58
N GLY A 106 5.15 8.93 -1.85
CA GLY A 106 4.64 7.66 -2.33
C GLY A 106 3.43 7.15 -1.54
N ARG A 107 2.40 6.62 -2.14
CA ARG A 107 1.38 5.92 -1.36
C ARG A 107 2.09 4.76 -0.66
N GLN A 108 2.30 4.87 0.63
CA GLN A 108 2.50 3.70 1.46
C GLN A 108 1.14 3.00 1.49
N GLU A 109 0.95 2.04 0.60
CA GLU A 109 -0.33 1.35 0.42
C GLU A 109 -0.92 0.91 1.76
N TYR A 110 -0.09 0.32 2.60
CA TYR A 110 -0.48 -0.06 3.96
C TYR A 110 -0.97 1.14 4.81
N THR A 111 -0.29 2.26 4.73
CA THR A 111 -0.69 3.50 5.44
C THR A 111 -2.05 4.00 4.96
N GLU A 112 -2.28 4.01 3.66
CA GLU A 112 -3.57 4.43 3.09
C GLU A 112 -4.70 3.45 3.47
N LEU A 113 -4.44 2.14 3.41
CA LEU A 113 -5.40 1.13 3.85
C LEU A 113 -5.75 1.32 5.34
N MET A 114 -4.77 1.55 6.21
CA MET A 114 -5.00 1.81 7.64
C MET A 114 -5.80 3.10 7.87
N LYS A 115 -5.52 4.18 7.11
CA LYS A 115 -6.29 5.43 7.15
C LYS A 115 -7.73 5.23 6.69
N ILE A 116 -7.96 4.41 5.66
CA ILE A 116 -9.31 4.06 5.22
C ILE A 116 -10.07 3.33 6.33
N VAL A 117 -9.45 2.32 6.96
CA VAL A 117 -10.07 1.59 8.08
C VAL A 117 -10.40 2.55 9.24
N TYR A 118 -9.50 3.48 9.57
CA TYR A 118 -9.73 4.47 10.62
C TYR A 118 -10.89 5.43 10.29
N ARG A 119 -10.92 5.99 9.09
CA ARG A 119 -12.00 6.86 8.64
C ARG A 119 -13.34 6.11 8.58
N PHE A 120 -13.34 4.87 8.10
CA PHE A 120 -14.54 4.03 8.08
C PHE A 120 -15.05 3.75 9.50
N ALA A 121 -14.16 3.50 10.46
CA ALA A 121 -14.52 3.33 11.87
C ALA A 121 -15.18 4.59 12.47
N LEU A 122 -14.84 5.78 11.96
CA LEU A 122 -15.47 7.06 12.34
C LEU A 122 -16.80 7.32 11.60
N GLY A 123 -17.08 6.64 10.50
CA GLY A 123 -18.22 6.88 9.61
C GLY A 123 -17.95 7.88 8.49
N ASP A 124 -16.68 8.20 8.21
CA ASP A 124 -16.27 9.21 7.23
C ASP A 124 -15.79 8.59 5.89
N ALA A 125 -16.03 7.30 5.65
CA ALA A 125 -15.54 6.57 4.47
C ALA A 125 -16.54 5.48 4.03
N ASP A 126 -17.83 5.78 4.04
CA ASP A 126 -18.90 4.84 3.70
C ASP A 126 -18.82 4.34 2.23
N GLU A 127 -18.12 5.07 1.36
CA GLU A 127 -17.82 4.64 -0.01
C GLU A 127 -17.03 3.33 -0.10
N TYR A 128 -16.34 2.93 0.97
CA TYR A 128 -15.58 1.67 1.05
C TYR A 128 -16.39 0.51 1.65
N GLU A 129 -17.65 0.69 2.02
CA GLU A 129 -18.47 -0.31 2.74
C GLU A 129 -18.41 -1.70 2.10
N LEU A 130 -18.48 -1.78 0.76
CA LEU A 130 -18.49 -3.06 0.04
C LEU A 130 -17.15 -3.79 0.05
N VAL A 131 -16.05 -3.05 0.20
CA VAL A 131 -14.70 -3.60 0.12
C VAL A 131 -13.93 -3.54 1.44
N ILE A 132 -14.55 -2.95 2.47
CA ILE A 132 -13.89 -2.70 3.76
C ILE A 132 -13.39 -3.98 4.44
N GLY A 133 -14.10 -5.09 4.28
CA GLY A 133 -13.68 -6.37 4.82
C GLY A 133 -12.33 -6.84 4.26
N ASN A 134 -12.16 -6.70 2.95
CA ASN A 134 -10.89 -7.03 2.30
C ASN A 134 -9.77 -6.07 2.73
N ILE A 135 -10.06 -4.78 2.86
CA ILE A 135 -9.11 -3.77 3.33
C ILE A 135 -8.66 -4.08 4.76
N MET A 136 -9.58 -4.39 5.66
CA MET A 136 -9.27 -4.77 7.04
C MET A 136 -8.39 -6.02 7.10
N ARG A 137 -8.66 -7.02 6.26
CA ARG A 137 -7.85 -8.23 6.15
C ARG A 137 -6.44 -7.90 5.68
N GLN A 138 -6.29 -7.11 4.61
CA GLN A 138 -4.99 -6.70 4.10
C GLN A 138 -4.15 -5.95 5.16
N VAL A 139 -4.78 -5.07 5.94
CA VAL A 139 -4.11 -4.37 7.05
C VAL A 139 -3.60 -5.35 8.09
N LEU A 140 -4.43 -6.32 8.50
CA LEU A 140 -4.04 -7.33 9.48
C LEU A 140 -2.96 -8.28 8.96
N GLU A 141 -3.05 -8.73 7.72
CA GLU A 141 -2.05 -9.61 7.09
C GLU A 141 -0.69 -8.91 6.98
N ALA A 142 -0.69 -7.66 6.53
CA ALA A 142 0.53 -6.86 6.46
C ALA A 142 1.14 -6.65 7.85
N PHE A 143 0.35 -6.24 8.84
CA PHE A 143 0.82 -6.07 10.21
C PHE A 143 1.41 -7.37 10.79
N SER A 144 0.68 -8.48 10.65
CA SER A 144 1.10 -9.79 11.16
C SER A 144 2.42 -10.25 10.53
N THR A 145 2.55 -10.08 9.21
CA THR A 145 3.74 -10.48 8.46
C THR A 145 4.95 -9.62 8.84
N PHE A 146 4.79 -8.30 8.90
CA PHE A 146 5.91 -7.39 9.21
C PHE A 146 6.32 -7.45 10.68
N GLN A 147 5.36 -7.52 11.59
CA GLN A 147 5.65 -7.47 13.02
C GLN A 147 6.13 -8.81 13.58
N TYR A 148 5.52 -9.91 13.12
CA TYR A 148 5.73 -11.24 13.71
C TYR A 148 6.27 -12.29 12.73
N LYS A 149 6.39 -11.97 11.44
CA LYS A 149 6.73 -12.94 10.36
C LYS A 149 5.78 -14.14 10.33
N LYS A 150 4.53 -13.92 10.69
CA LYS A 150 3.48 -14.94 10.77
C LYS A 150 2.26 -14.48 9.99
N GLY A 151 1.49 -15.44 9.46
CA GLY A 151 0.18 -15.17 8.89
C GLY A 151 -0.83 -14.76 9.96
N ILE A 152 -1.94 -14.13 9.55
CA ILE A 152 -3.01 -13.70 10.46
C ILE A 152 -3.57 -14.87 11.28
N GLU A 153 -3.68 -16.07 10.69
CA GLU A 153 -4.17 -17.27 11.36
C GLU A 153 -3.26 -17.68 12.52
N GLU A 154 -1.94 -17.58 12.34
CA GLU A 154 -0.97 -17.92 13.36
C GLU A 154 -0.93 -16.87 14.48
N VAL A 155 -0.94 -15.58 14.12
CA VAL A 155 -0.92 -14.47 15.09
C VAL A 155 -2.14 -14.52 16.00
N SER A 156 -3.31 -14.86 15.47
CA SER A 156 -4.56 -14.90 16.21
C SER A 156 -4.66 -16.05 17.22
N THR A 157 -3.89 -17.13 17.00
CA THR A 157 -3.89 -18.32 17.84
C THR A 157 -2.63 -18.45 18.70
N ASP A 158 -1.62 -17.61 18.45
CA ASP A 158 -0.36 -17.65 19.20
C ASP A 158 -0.51 -16.98 20.56
N ARG A 159 -0.51 -17.83 21.60
CA ARG A 159 -0.64 -17.38 23.01
C ARG A 159 0.48 -16.44 23.42
N SER A 160 1.66 -16.53 22.84
CA SER A 160 2.77 -15.64 23.17
C SER A 160 2.53 -14.22 22.66
N ILE A 161 1.88 -14.07 21.51
CA ILE A 161 1.49 -12.78 20.95
C ILE A 161 0.31 -12.20 21.73
N LEU A 162 -0.71 -13.01 22.00
CA LEU A 162 -1.86 -12.58 22.79
C LEU A 162 -1.45 -12.19 24.23
N ALA A 163 -0.43 -12.82 24.80
CA ALA A 163 0.11 -12.46 26.12
C ALA A 163 0.81 -11.08 26.16
N ILE A 164 1.12 -10.46 25.01
CA ILE A 164 1.63 -9.08 24.93
C ILE A 164 0.52 -8.08 25.28
N LEU A 165 -0.74 -8.44 25.04
CA LEU A 165 -1.88 -7.59 25.38
C LEU A 165 -1.92 -7.33 26.89
N PRO A 166 -2.17 -6.09 27.32
CA PRO A 166 -1.92 -5.66 28.70
C PRO A 166 -2.80 -6.35 29.74
N GLU A 167 -3.95 -6.85 29.36
CA GLU A 167 -4.94 -7.42 30.29
C GLU A 167 -5.58 -8.68 29.70
N LYS A 168 -6.01 -9.61 30.58
CA LYS A 168 -6.62 -10.89 30.18
C LYS A 168 -7.94 -10.70 29.42
N GLU A 169 -8.68 -9.67 29.74
CA GLU A 169 -9.90 -9.29 29.07
C GLU A 169 -9.66 -9.04 27.57
N TYR A 170 -8.62 -8.30 27.23
CA TYR A 170 -8.23 -8.09 25.85
C TYR A 170 -7.81 -9.39 25.17
N GLN A 171 -7.04 -10.23 25.85
CA GLN A 171 -6.59 -11.51 25.30
C GLN A 171 -7.77 -12.38 24.89
N SER A 172 -8.72 -12.59 25.79
CA SER A 172 -9.92 -13.39 25.51
C SER A 172 -10.81 -12.77 24.42
N TYR A 173 -10.95 -11.44 24.43
CA TYR A 173 -11.76 -10.75 23.43
C TYR A 173 -11.19 -10.88 22.02
N PHE A 174 -9.90 -10.60 21.87
CA PHE A 174 -9.26 -10.61 20.56
C PHE A 174 -9.02 -12.02 20.04
N GLU A 175 -8.78 -13.02 20.89
CA GLU A 175 -8.79 -14.43 20.49
C GLU A 175 -10.12 -14.80 19.84
N ASN A 176 -11.23 -14.42 20.44
CA ASN A 176 -12.56 -14.65 19.88
C ASN A 176 -12.86 -13.84 18.61
N LEU A 177 -12.40 -12.57 18.54
CA LEU A 177 -12.55 -11.73 17.36
C LEU A 177 -11.79 -12.30 16.18
N MET A 178 -10.54 -12.64 16.39
CA MET A 178 -9.66 -13.17 15.35
C MET A 178 -10.16 -14.55 14.88
N TYR A 179 -10.63 -15.39 15.80
CA TYR A 179 -11.26 -16.66 15.45
C TYR A 179 -12.48 -16.48 14.54
N ARG A 180 -13.33 -15.50 14.80
CA ARG A 180 -14.48 -15.17 13.94
C ARG A 180 -14.06 -14.67 12.56
N LEU A 181 -13.04 -13.80 12.49
CA LEU A 181 -12.54 -13.26 11.24
C LEU A 181 -11.88 -14.33 10.36
N ILE A 182 -11.20 -15.31 10.97
CA ILE A 182 -10.52 -16.40 10.28
C ILE A 182 -11.47 -17.52 9.89
N LEU A 183 -12.33 -17.98 10.79
CA LEU A 183 -13.25 -19.09 10.52
C LEU A 183 -14.26 -18.77 9.43
N ASN A 184 -14.68 -17.52 9.35
CA ASN A 184 -15.58 -17.12 8.27
C ASN A 184 -14.92 -17.13 6.90
N ASN A 185 -13.57 -17.23 6.85
CA ASN A 185 -12.79 -17.45 5.62
C ASN A 185 -12.34 -18.91 5.44
N GLY A 186 -12.37 -19.74 6.47
CA GLY A 186 -11.64 -21.01 6.54
C GLY A 186 -12.45 -22.30 6.42
N SER A 187 -13.79 -22.26 6.44
CA SER A 187 -14.58 -23.48 6.42
C SER A 187 -14.68 -24.17 5.04
N HIS A 188 -14.04 -23.63 4.01
CA HIS A 188 -13.97 -24.23 2.67
C HIS A 188 -12.53 -24.33 2.14
N ARG A 189 -11.65 -24.89 2.94
CA ARG A 189 -10.34 -25.32 2.45
C ARG A 189 -10.51 -26.53 1.57
N LEU A 190 -10.01 -26.42 0.38
CA LEU A 190 -9.46 -27.39 -0.57
C LEU A 190 -10.21 -27.60 -1.88
N ASP A 191 -11.51 -27.36 -2.02
CA ASP A 191 -12.21 -27.80 -3.24
C ASP A 191 -13.08 -26.77 -3.97
N GLN A 192 -13.06 -25.49 -3.60
CA GLN A 192 -13.79 -24.48 -4.36
C GLN A 192 -12.89 -23.34 -4.85
N THR A 193 -12.52 -23.49 -6.10
CA THR A 193 -12.16 -22.46 -7.09
C THR A 193 -12.37 -21.01 -6.63
N ARG A 194 -11.27 -20.38 -6.45
CA ARG A 194 -10.79 -19.02 -6.64
C ARG A 194 -11.74 -17.97 -7.26
N SER A 195 -12.99 -17.93 -6.93
CA SER A 195 -13.82 -16.81 -7.36
C SER A 195 -15.07 -16.72 -6.51
N MET A 196 -15.30 -15.62 -5.85
CA MET A 196 -16.55 -15.13 -5.28
C MET A 196 -16.91 -15.48 -3.83
N SER A 197 -16.28 -16.41 -3.11
CA SER A 197 -16.68 -16.72 -1.73
C SER A 197 -16.24 -15.69 -0.67
N ASP A 198 -15.19 -14.92 -0.97
CA ASP A 198 -14.65 -13.94 -0.01
C ASP A 198 -15.49 -12.65 0.11
N MET A 199 -16.35 -12.36 -0.86
CA MET A 199 -17.22 -11.19 -0.83
C MET A 199 -18.50 -11.38 -0.02
N ASN A 200 -18.94 -12.61 0.21
CA ASN A 200 -20.28 -12.87 0.75
C ASN A 200 -20.42 -12.66 2.27
N PHE A 201 -19.35 -12.77 3.04
CA PHE A 201 -19.44 -12.62 4.50
C PHE A 201 -19.74 -11.17 4.90
N PHE A 202 -18.98 -10.22 4.37
CA PHE A 202 -19.16 -8.81 4.70
C PHE A 202 -20.40 -8.16 4.04
N THR A 203 -21.02 -8.78 3.05
CA THR A 203 -22.28 -8.30 2.47
C THR A 203 -23.50 -8.61 3.35
N VAL A 204 -23.40 -9.61 4.25
CA VAL A 204 -24.48 -10.01 5.16
C VAL A 204 -24.42 -9.26 6.50
N ILE A 205 -23.28 -8.65 6.83
CA ILE A 205 -23.08 -7.92 8.09
C ILE A 205 -23.60 -6.48 7.95
N SER A 206 -24.27 -5.99 8.98
CA SER A 206 -24.72 -4.60 9.02
C SER A 206 -23.55 -3.60 9.00
N ASP A 207 -23.78 -2.39 8.47
CA ASP A 207 -22.79 -1.31 8.46
C ASP A 207 -22.26 -0.98 9.88
N SER A 208 -23.15 -0.98 10.87
CA SER A 208 -22.76 -0.76 12.27
C SER A 208 -21.78 -1.83 12.79
N GLU A 209 -21.97 -3.08 12.39
CA GLU A 209 -21.09 -4.18 12.78
C GLU A 209 -19.74 -4.12 12.04
N LYS A 210 -19.75 -3.70 10.76
CA LYS A 210 -18.51 -3.43 10.00
C LYS A 210 -17.69 -2.32 10.66
N LYS A 211 -18.32 -1.20 11.04
CA LYS A 211 -17.69 -0.08 11.76
C LYS A 211 -17.14 -0.51 13.11
N ARG A 212 -17.88 -1.36 13.82
CA ARG A 212 -17.43 -1.94 15.09
C ARG A 212 -16.19 -2.82 14.87
N THR A 213 -16.21 -3.71 13.89
CA THR A 213 -15.06 -4.56 13.56
C THR A 213 -13.82 -3.75 13.17
N ALA A 214 -14.00 -2.66 12.41
CA ALA A 214 -12.90 -1.74 12.08
C ALA A 214 -12.25 -1.12 13.34
N LYS A 215 -13.06 -0.68 14.32
CA LYS A 215 -12.56 -0.19 15.61
C LYS A 215 -11.80 -1.26 16.38
N GLU A 216 -12.33 -2.47 16.43
CA GLU A 216 -11.75 -3.60 17.14
C GLU A 216 -10.39 -4.02 16.55
N ILE A 217 -10.26 -4.05 15.23
CA ILE A 217 -9.01 -4.34 14.52
C ILE A 217 -7.95 -3.27 14.83
N LEU A 218 -8.33 -2.00 14.75
CA LEU A 218 -7.41 -0.90 15.08
C LEU A 218 -6.98 -0.94 16.55
N CYS A 219 -7.89 -1.27 17.46
CA CYS A 219 -7.57 -1.47 18.87
C CYS A 219 -6.58 -2.62 19.08
N PHE A 220 -6.77 -3.74 18.41
CA PHE A 220 -5.86 -4.88 18.48
C PHE A 220 -4.44 -4.50 18.06
N ILE A 221 -4.29 -3.86 16.89
CA ILE A 221 -2.99 -3.41 16.40
C ILE A 221 -2.39 -2.37 17.33
N TYR A 222 -3.19 -1.42 17.84
CA TYR A 222 -2.77 -0.36 18.74
C TYR A 222 -2.25 -0.90 20.08
N LEU A 223 -2.93 -1.87 20.67
CA LEU A 223 -2.51 -2.51 21.92
C LEU A 223 -1.23 -3.35 21.76
N LEU A 224 -1.02 -3.94 20.58
CA LEU A 224 0.21 -4.67 20.26
C LEU A 224 1.37 -3.74 19.92
N ASN A 225 1.11 -2.63 19.24
CA ASN A 225 2.15 -1.66 18.86
C ASN A 225 1.56 -0.25 18.64
N GLU A 226 1.45 0.50 19.74
CA GLU A 226 0.93 1.87 19.74
C GLU A 226 1.66 2.78 18.75
N LYS A 227 3.00 2.77 18.81
CA LYS A 227 3.83 3.65 17.97
C LYS A 227 3.64 3.40 16.47
N HIS A 228 3.44 2.14 16.10
CA HIS A 228 3.16 1.76 14.72
C HIS A 228 1.86 2.40 14.22
N VAL A 229 0.78 2.26 14.97
CA VAL A 229 -0.52 2.83 14.58
C VAL A 229 -0.47 4.36 14.51
N LEU A 230 0.14 5.01 15.49
CA LEU A 230 0.26 6.48 15.52
C LEU A 230 1.09 7.00 14.35
N ALA A 231 2.16 6.30 13.97
CA ALA A 231 2.98 6.68 12.82
C ALA A 231 2.22 6.57 11.48
N HIS A 232 1.42 5.51 11.29
CA HIS A 232 0.65 5.32 10.06
C HIS A 232 -0.61 6.18 9.98
N LEU A 233 -1.18 6.58 11.11
CA LEU A 233 -2.34 7.48 11.17
C LEU A 233 -1.95 8.94 11.35
N ASP A 234 -0.66 9.27 11.17
CA ASP A 234 -0.20 10.66 11.19
C ASP A 234 -0.98 11.52 10.19
N GLY A 235 -1.38 12.72 10.63
CA GLY A 235 -2.26 13.61 9.88
C GLY A 235 -3.77 13.31 10.00
N CYS A 236 -4.19 12.23 10.69
CA CYS A 236 -5.59 12.00 11.04
C CYS A 236 -5.95 12.71 12.36
N SER A 237 -7.21 13.16 12.49
CA SER A 237 -7.67 13.89 13.68
C SER A 237 -7.96 12.95 14.85
N ASN A 238 -7.59 13.36 16.07
CA ASN A 238 -7.98 12.73 17.35
C ASN A 238 -7.64 11.22 17.47
N VAL A 239 -6.61 10.74 16.78
CA VAL A 239 -6.27 9.31 16.71
C VAL A 239 -6.11 8.69 18.09
N GLN A 240 -5.23 9.24 18.93
CA GLN A 240 -4.94 8.67 20.24
C GLN A 240 -6.16 8.68 21.16
N SER A 241 -6.94 9.75 21.16
CA SER A 241 -8.16 9.87 21.97
C SER A 241 -9.22 8.84 21.55
N ASN A 242 -9.43 8.69 20.24
CA ASN A 242 -10.41 7.73 19.70
C ASN A 242 -9.99 6.29 19.99
N LEU A 243 -8.73 5.94 19.74
CA LEU A 243 -8.23 4.59 20.01
C LEU A 243 -8.30 4.23 21.49
N SER A 244 -7.89 5.14 22.38
CA SER A 244 -7.99 4.93 23.84
C SER A 244 -9.44 4.69 24.28
N LYS A 245 -10.38 5.47 23.75
CA LYS A 245 -11.82 5.29 24.00
C LYS A 245 -12.30 3.92 23.50
N TRP A 246 -12.00 3.56 22.26
CA TRP A 246 -12.43 2.29 21.67
C TRP A 246 -11.83 1.08 22.40
N CYS A 247 -10.58 1.16 22.84
CA CYS A 247 -9.96 0.10 23.65
C CYS A 247 -10.70 -0.06 24.99
N ASN A 248 -11.05 1.03 25.67
CA ASN A 248 -11.85 0.97 26.90
C ASN A 248 -13.25 0.37 26.64
N ASP A 249 -13.88 0.71 25.52
CA ASP A 249 -15.18 0.13 25.14
C ASP A 249 -15.09 -1.39 24.92
N VAL A 250 -13.98 -1.86 24.33
CA VAL A 250 -13.69 -3.31 24.16
C VAL A 250 -13.55 -3.97 25.53
N LYS A 251 -12.77 -3.39 26.43
CA LYS A 251 -12.55 -3.91 27.78
C LYS A 251 -13.87 -4.06 28.57
N ASN A 252 -14.71 -3.04 28.52
CA ASN A 252 -15.99 -3.03 29.26
C ASN A 252 -16.98 -4.07 28.75
N LYS A 253 -16.86 -4.53 27.49
CA LYS A 253 -17.72 -5.58 26.92
C LYS A 253 -17.40 -6.99 27.44
N VAL A 254 -16.21 -7.22 27.94
CA VAL A 254 -15.79 -8.53 28.46
C VAL A 254 -16.17 -8.71 29.92
N GLY A 255 -16.41 -7.62 30.65
CA GLY A 255 -16.82 -7.64 32.06
C GLY A 255 -18.34 -7.63 32.29
N ALA A 256 -19.12 -7.66 31.19
CA ALA A 256 -20.59 -7.72 31.22
C ALA A 256 -21.09 -9.07 30.69
#